data_3cf6ce21cd7690ba4206ccd725a473a9
#
_entry.id   3cf6ce21cd7690ba4206ccd725a473a9
#
_cell.length_a   1.000
_cell.length_b   1.000
_cell.length_c   1.000
_cell.angle_alpha   90.00
_cell.angle_beta   90.00
_cell.angle_gamma   90.00
#
_symmetry.space_group_name_H-M   'P 1'
#
loop_
_entity.id
_entity.type
_entity.pdbx_description
1 polymer ?
#
loop_
_entity_poly.entity_id
_entity_poly.type
_entity_poly.pdbx_seq_one_letter_code
_entity_poly.pdbx_strand_id
1 'polypeptide(L)'
;DPELKSLIQNTNYCIVDSKHKISLLEDYAEKKLPIVDITPFDTRADFGISQQLTVQNILVPIDTIEQSKFEELIVLFASYFETNETARVHFFTRNANWDRVDSVLNFTREVLKVNGLDERLARKETNDKAEFDLDEEKKVPIKFFVDQCVDELSISKCIREQRIMVDVTARPDLYLQISCISSAIPQIVSFNTQYVHDAKNGFIVKEVSEVLNGLKYYLDNITNWNKCMIYSYELGKEYNTASLIRKWKGVMKQVEQD
;
A
#
# COMPACT_ATOMS: atom_id res chain seq x y z
N ASP A 1 28.73 -5.28 -3.93
CA ASP A 1 29.35 -5.78 -2.70
C ASP A 1 30.05 -7.11 -2.98
N PRO A 2 31.41 -7.17 -2.91
CA PRO A 2 32.18 -8.39 -3.22
C PRO A 2 31.89 -9.57 -2.29
N GLU A 3 31.58 -9.29 -1.02
CA GLU A 3 31.28 -10.31 -0.02
C GLU A 3 29.96 -10.98 -0.32
N LEU A 4 28.93 -10.17 -0.65
CA LEU A 4 27.61 -10.66 -1.05
C LEU A 4 27.72 -11.52 -2.33
N LYS A 5 28.49 -11.07 -3.32
CA LYS A 5 28.74 -11.83 -4.55
C LYS A 5 29.38 -13.19 -4.24
N SER A 6 30.42 -13.20 -3.41
CA SER A 6 31.11 -14.45 -2.99
C SER A 6 30.17 -15.38 -2.24
N LEU A 7 29.33 -14.85 -1.34
CA LEU A 7 28.33 -15.63 -0.61
C LEU A 7 27.34 -16.30 -1.56
N ILE A 8 26.79 -15.56 -2.50
CA ILE A 8 25.80 -16.07 -3.46
C ILE A 8 26.44 -17.12 -4.38
N GLN A 9 27.67 -16.90 -4.84
CA GLN A 9 28.38 -17.85 -5.72
C GLN A 9 28.65 -19.20 -5.04
N ASN A 10 28.83 -19.21 -3.71
CA ASN A 10 29.07 -20.40 -2.90
C ASN A 10 27.80 -21.04 -2.34
N THR A 11 26.62 -20.49 -2.67
CA THR A 11 25.33 -21.00 -2.17
C THR A 11 24.75 -22.00 -3.16
N ASN A 12 24.21 -23.10 -2.64
CA ASN A 12 23.52 -24.11 -3.46
C ASN A 12 22.07 -23.78 -3.72
N TYR A 13 21.41 -23.08 -2.77
CA TYR A 13 20.01 -22.67 -2.87
C TYR A 13 19.82 -21.24 -2.35
N CYS A 14 18.93 -20.48 -2.97
CA CYS A 14 18.48 -19.19 -2.49
C CYS A 14 16.96 -19.19 -2.28
N ILE A 15 16.54 -18.63 -1.16
CA ILE A 15 15.14 -18.38 -0.86
C ILE A 15 14.92 -16.87 -0.90
N VAL A 16 13.90 -16.44 -1.64
CA VAL A 16 13.55 -15.04 -1.78
C VAL A 16 12.09 -14.83 -1.40
N ASP A 17 11.76 -13.62 -0.99
CA ASP A 17 10.41 -13.20 -0.63
C ASP A 17 9.60 -12.70 -1.85
N SER A 18 10.27 -12.54 -2.98
CA SER A 18 9.62 -12.06 -4.20
C SER A 18 10.38 -12.42 -5.46
N LYS A 19 9.64 -12.67 -6.54
CA LYS A 19 10.20 -13.10 -7.83
C LYS A 19 11.13 -12.07 -8.47
N HIS A 20 10.92 -10.77 -8.25
CA HIS A 20 11.78 -9.76 -8.84
C HIS A 20 13.22 -9.80 -8.30
N LYS A 21 13.43 -10.37 -7.10
CA LYS A 21 14.75 -10.57 -6.54
C LYS A 21 15.52 -11.71 -7.20
N ILE A 22 14.82 -12.58 -7.96
CA ILE A 22 15.46 -13.71 -8.63
C ILE A 22 16.46 -13.23 -9.68
N SER A 23 16.04 -12.37 -10.60
CA SER A 23 16.92 -11.85 -11.65
C SER A 23 18.14 -11.13 -11.07
N LEU A 24 17.93 -10.33 -10.03
CA LEU A 24 19.03 -9.63 -9.35
C LEU A 24 20.05 -10.60 -8.75
N LEU A 25 19.59 -11.69 -8.15
CA LEU A 25 20.49 -12.71 -7.58
C LEU A 25 21.18 -13.54 -8.66
N GLU A 26 20.50 -13.89 -9.75
CA GLU A 26 21.09 -14.60 -10.89
C GLU A 26 22.19 -13.77 -11.58
N ASP A 27 21.96 -12.47 -11.75
CA ASP A 27 22.96 -11.53 -12.28
C ASP A 27 24.20 -11.44 -11.35
N TYR A 28 23.97 -11.46 -10.04
CA TYR A 28 25.06 -11.43 -9.05
C TYR A 28 25.84 -12.75 -9.00
N ALA A 29 25.14 -13.87 -9.11
CA ALA A 29 25.73 -15.20 -9.04
C ALA A 29 26.49 -15.60 -10.30
N GLU A 30 26.19 -14.96 -11.44
CA GLU A 30 26.71 -15.37 -12.77
C GLU A 30 26.38 -16.83 -13.10
N LYS A 31 25.38 -17.41 -12.45
CA LYS A 31 24.88 -18.78 -12.66
C LYS A 31 23.39 -18.86 -12.36
N LYS A 32 22.71 -19.82 -12.95
CA LYS A 32 21.35 -20.16 -12.55
C LYS A 32 21.37 -20.83 -11.19
N LEU A 33 20.73 -20.19 -10.22
CA LEU A 33 20.53 -20.74 -8.89
C LEU A 33 19.14 -21.38 -8.80
N PRO A 34 18.99 -22.49 -8.07
CA PRO A 34 17.69 -22.96 -7.64
C PRO A 34 17.12 -21.94 -6.63
N ILE A 35 16.29 -21.03 -7.14
CA ILE A 35 15.70 -19.96 -6.33
C ILE A 35 14.24 -20.28 -6.10
N VAL A 36 13.84 -20.28 -4.84
CA VAL A 36 12.46 -20.52 -4.44
C VAL A 36 11.87 -19.25 -3.86
N ASP A 37 10.77 -18.80 -4.45
CA ASP A 37 9.96 -17.70 -3.93
C ASP A 37 9.09 -18.22 -2.80
N ILE A 38 9.44 -17.83 -1.58
CA ILE A 38 8.61 -18.10 -0.40
C ILE A 38 8.17 -16.77 0.19
N THR A 39 6.92 -16.42 -0.06
CA THR A 39 6.30 -15.27 0.58
C THR A 39 6.22 -15.49 2.08
N PRO A 40 6.83 -14.65 2.92
CA PRO A 40 6.93 -14.90 4.36
C PRO A 40 5.63 -14.64 5.13
N PHE A 41 4.55 -14.25 4.47
CA PHE A 41 3.33 -13.75 5.10
C PHE A 41 2.20 -14.75 5.01
N ASP A 42 1.42 -14.81 6.08
CA ASP A 42 0.18 -15.55 6.15
C ASP A 42 -1.01 -14.62 5.88
N THR A 43 -1.73 -14.93 4.82
CA THR A 43 -2.94 -14.18 4.45
C THR A 43 -4.20 -14.66 5.16
N ARG A 44 -4.12 -15.61 6.09
CA ARG A 44 -5.27 -16.00 6.92
C ARG A 44 -5.67 -14.94 7.92
N ALA A 45 -4.85 -13.92 8.06
CA ALA A 45 -5.11 -12.86 9.01
C ALA A 45 -6.56 -12.41 8.85
N ASP A 46 -7.33 -12.61 9.88
CA ASP A 46 -8.66 -12.12 10.16
C ASP A 46 -9.26 -11.23 9.07
N PHE A 47 -9.62 -11.85 7.95
CA PHE A 47 -10.14 -11.16 6.79
C PHE A 47 -11.51 -10.57 7.09
N GLY A 48 -11.52 -9.32 7.45
CA GLY A 48 -12.70 -8.51 7.30
C GLY A 48 -12.68 -7.91 5.91
N ILE A 49 -13.54 -8.32 5.03
CA ILE A 49 -13.84 -7.57 3.81
C ILE A 49 -14.18 -6.15 4.25
N SER A 50 -13.55 -5.15 3.65
CA SER A 50 -13.88 -3.75 3.92
C SER A 50 -15.37 -3.53 3.67
N GLN A 51 -16.14 -3.27 4.73
CA GLN A 51 -17.60 -3.12 4.65
C GLN A 51 -18.05 -1.65 4.61
N GLN A 52 -17.12 -0.70 4.67
CA GLN A 52 -17.50 0.71 4.67
C GLN A 52 -17.93 1.16 3.27
N LEU A 53 -19.23 1.02 3.00
CA LEU A 53 -19.82 1.40 1.72
C LEU A 53 -19.99 2.91 1.55
N THR A 54 -20.00 3.69 2.64
CA THR A 54 -20.35 5.11 2.63
C THR A 54 -19.15 6.05 2.57
N VAL A 55 -17.99 5.64 3.06
CA VAL A 55 -16.75 6.44 3.07
C VAL A 55 -15.74 5.78 2.16
N GLN A 56 -15.10 6.56 1.29
CA GLN A 56 -14.10 6.07 0.36
C GLN A 56 -12.69 6.42 0.89
N ASN A 57 -12.23 5.65 1.85
CA ASN A 57 -10.90 5.82 2.40
C ASN A 57 -9.84 5.28 1.44
N ILE A 58 -8.81 6.10 1.20
CA ILE A 58 -7.67 5.81 0.31
C ILE A 58 -6.41 5.73 1.17
N LEU A 59 -5.79 4.56 1.23
CA LEU A 59 -4.53 4.34 1.95
C LEU A 59 -3.34 4.76 1.09
N VAL A 60 -2.43 5.54 1.63
CA VAL A 60 -1.20 5.96 0.94
C VAL A 60 0.00 5.76 1.85
N PRO A 61 0.86 4.73 1.62
CA PRO A 61 2.10 4.58 2.36
C PRO A 61 3.08 5.70 2.00
N ILE A 62 3.68 6.34 3.04
CA ILE A 62 4.51 7.52 2.86
C ILE A 62 5.96 7.38 3.31
N ASP A 63 6.35 6.26 3.93
CA ASP A 63 7.68 6.12 4.52
C ASP A 63 8.83 6.14 3.50
N THR A 64 8.56 5.70 2.27
CA THR A 64 9.55 5.62 1.19
C THR A 64 9.16 6.39 -0.07
N ILE A 65 8.14 7.27 0.03
CA ILE A 65 7.70 8.08 -1.10
C ILE A 65 8.69 9.22 -1.39
N GLU A 66 8.94 9.47 -2.66
CA GLU A 66 9.70 10.63 -3.11
C GLU A 66 8.88 11.91 -2.90
N GLN A 67 9.52 12.98 -2.40
CA GLN A 67 8.83 14.22 -2.06
C GLN A 67 8.02 14.78 -3.23
N SER A 68 8.58 14.81 -4.44
CA SER A 68 7.88 15.31 -5.63
C SER A 68 6.61 14.54 -5.95
N LYS A 69 6.65 13.21 -5.85
CA LYS A 69 5.46 12.36 -6.05
C LYS A 69 4.42 12.56 -4.94
N PHE A 70 4.89 12.81 -3.73
CA PHE A 70 3.98 13.10 -2.62
C PHE A 70 3.26 14.43 -2.81
N GLU A 71 3.95 15.48 -3.26
CA GLU A 71 3.37 16.77 -3.64
C GLU A 71 2.32 16.60 -4.76
N GLU A 72 2.66 15.87 -5.83
CA GLU A 72 1.73 15.59 -6.93
C GLU A 72 0.48 14.83 -6.45
N LEU A 73 0.64 13.83 -5.56
CA LEU A 73 -0.50 13.10 -5.00
C LEU A 73 -1.43 13.98 -4.18
N ILE A 74 -0.88 14.87 -3.34
CA ILE A 74 -1.68 15.80 -2.53
C ILE A 74 -2.57 16.66 -3.44
N VAL A 75 -1.99 17.23 -4.49
CA VAL A 75 -2.72 18.06 -5.45
C VAL A 75 -3.78 17.25 -6.19
N LEU A 76 -3.42 16.04 -6.64
CA LEU A 76 -4.33 15.13 -7.31
C LEU A 76 -5.54 14.77 -6.44
N PHE A 77 -5.30 14.42 -5.18
CA PHE A 77 -6.38 14.08 -4.26
C PHE A 77 -7.27 15.28 -3.93
N ALA A 78 -6.69 16.46 -3.72
CA ALA A 78 -7.47 17.67 -3.49
C ALA A 78 -8.43 17.94 -4.66
N SER A 79 -7.96 17.81 -5.89
CA SER A 79 -8.81 17.93 -7.09
C SER A 79 -9.86 16.81 -7.19
N TYR A 80 -9.51 15.58 -6.75
CA TYR A 80 -10.45 14.46 -6.73
C TYR A 80 -11.59 14.69 -5.72
N PHE A 81 -11.32 15.33 -4.58
CA PHE A 81 -12.34 15.65 -3.59
C PHE A 81 -13.42 16.61 -4.07
N GLU A 82 -13.15 17.46 -5.07
CA GLU A 82 -14.14 18.35 -5.66
C GLU A 82 -15.29 17.58 -6.33
N THR A 83 -14.99 16.39 -6.86
CA THR A 83 -15.97 15.52 -7.53
C THR A 83 -16.42 14.35 -6.66
N ASN A 84 -15.75 14.09 -5.54
CA ASN A 84 -16.03 12.99 -4.64
C ASN A 84 -15.99 13.42 -3.17
N GLU A 85 -17.13 13.87 -2.66
CA GLU A 85 -17.25 14.39 -1.31
C GLU A 85 -17.01 13.35 -0.22
N THR A 86 -17.19 12.06 -0.51
CA THR A 86 -17.01 10.97 0.47
C THR A 86 -15.58 10.46 0.55
N ALA A 87 -14.71 10.85 -0.39
CA ALA A 87 -13.31 10.41 -0.39
C ALA A 87 -12.49 11.07 0.72
N ARG A 88 -11.60 10.28 1.32
CA ARG A 88 -10.63 10.69 2.34
C ARG A 88 -9.31 10.00 2.05
N VAL A 89 -8.20 10.64 2.40
CA VAL A 89 -6.86 10.07 2.25
C VAL A 89 -6.25 9.83 3.62
N HIS A 90 -5.74 8.64 3.81
CA HIS A 90 -5.05 8.18 5.00
C HIS A 90 -3.58 7.93 4.66
N PHE A 91 -2.72 8.85 5.05
CA PHE A 91 -1.28 8.69 4.93
C PHE A 91 -0.80 7.70 5.98
N PHE A 92 -0.34 6.56 5.53
CA PHE A 92 0.11 5.46 6.38
C PHE A 92 1.61 5.56 6.65
N THR A 93 2.00 5.49 7.92
CA THR A 93 3.41 5.43 8.33
C THR A 93 3.62 4.41 9.46
N ARG A 94 4.75 3.69 9.40
CA ARG A 94 5.23 2.82 10.47
C ARG A 94 6.15 3.54 11.46
N ASN A 95 6.46 4.79 11.20
CA ASN A 95 7.30 5.58 12.08
C ASN A 95 6.56 5.91 13.38
N ALA A 96 7.09 5.45 14.52
CA ALA A 96 6.52 5.69 15.84
C ALA A 96 6.68 7.13 16.35
N ASN A 97 7.43 7.98 15.67
CA ASN A 97 7.64 9.35 16.10
C ASN A 97 6.41 10.22 15.82
N TRP A 98 5.80 10.77 16.86
CA TRP A 98 4.63 11.67 16.77
C TRP A 98 4.92 12.97 16.00
N ASP A 99 6.16 13.47 16.05
CA ASP A 99 6.57 14.64 15.26
C ASP A 99 6.40 14.40 13.75
N ARG A 100 6.43 13.13 13.33
CA ARG A 100 6.20 12.75 11.94
C ARG A 100 4.79 13.06 11.48
N VAL A 101 3.78 12.83 12.32
CA VAL A 101 2.37 13.12 12.01
C VAL A 101 2.19 14.61 11.74
N ASP A 102 2.67 15.46 12.66
CA ASP A 102 2.54 16.91 12.52
C ASP A 102 3.36 17.43 11.31
N SER A 103 4.54 16.86 11.06
CA SER A 103 5.35 17.20 9.88
C SER A 103 4.64 16.88 8.56
N VAL A 104 3.98 15.73 8.46
CA VAL A 104 3.24 15.31 7.26
C VAL A 104 2.03 16.23 7.03
N LEU A 105 1.27 16.54 8.09
CA LEU A 105 0.11 17.44 7.96
C LEU A 105 0.53 18.88 7.64
N ASN A 106 1.62 19.38 8.23
CA ASN A 106 2.16 20.70 7.92
C ASN A 106 2.63 20.77 6.47
N PHE A 107 3.39 19.77 6.02
CA PHE A 107 3.80 19.67 4.63
C PHE A 107 2.61 19.64 3.67
N THR A 108 1.59 18.84 3.98
CA THR A 108 0.36 18.77 3.17
C THR A 108 -0.32 20.12 3.06
N ARG A 109 -0.44 20.87 4.17
CA ARG A 109 -1.00 22.24 4.18
C ARG A 109 -0.20 23.19 3.32
N GLU A 110 1.13 23.16 3.40
CA GLU A 110 1.99 24.00 2.58
C GLU A 110 1.81 23.72 1.09
N VAL A 111 1.76 22.43 0.70
CA VAL A 111 1.50 22.03 -0.70
C VAL A 111 0.14 22.52 -1.18
N LEU A 112 -0.92 22.35 -0.38
CA LEU A 112 -2.26 22.85 -0.71
C LEU A 112 -2.25 24.37 -0.90
N LYS A 113 -1.67 25.11 0.05
CA LYS A 113 -1.58 26.56 0.01
C LYS A 113 -0.84 27.10 -1.21
N VAL A 114 0.32 26.53 -1.53
CA VAL A 114 1.14 26.93 -2.69
C VAL A 114 0.38 26.72 -4.00
N ASN A 115 -0.47 25.69 -4.06
CA ASN A 115 -1.28 25.39 -5.24
C ASN A 115 -2.66 26.07 -5.23
N GLY A 116 -2.93 26.99 -4.30
CA GLY A 116 -4.19 27.73 -4.22
C GLY A 116 -5.38 26.89 -3.76
N LEU A 117 -5.13 25.75 -3.13
CA LEU A 117 -6.12 24.82 -2.59
C LEU A 117 -6.39 25.10 -1.10
N ASP A 118 -7.49 24.57 -0.57
CA ASP A 118 -7.87 24.82 0.82
C ASP A 118 -6.99 24.03 1.81
N GLU A 119 -6.11 24.72 2.52
CA GLU A 119 -5.21 24.14 3.52
C GLU A 119 -5.92 23.48 4.71
N ARG A 120 -7.20 23.86 4.97
CA ARG A 120 -8.00 23.28 6.04
C ARG A 120 -8.41 21.83 5.80
N LEU A 121 -8.24 21.32 4.57
CA LEU A 121 -8.45 19.90 4.27
C LEU A 121 -7.47 18.98 5.04
N ALA A 122 -6.32 19.52 5.48
CA ALA A 122 -5.26 18.80 6.21
C ALA A 122 -5.02 19.39 7.58
N ARG A 123 -5.92 19.16 8.51
CA ARG A 123 -5.75 19.58 9.91
C ARG A 123 -5.77 18.37 10.87
N LYS A 124 -5.18 18.53 12.02
CA LYS A 124 -5.24 17.51 13.09
C LYS A 124 -6.66 17.44 13.63
N GLU A 125 -7.20 16.23 13.75
CA GLU A 125 -8.42 16.04 14.52
C GLU A 125 -8.14 16.37 15.97
N THR A 126 -8.77 17.40 16.49
CA THR A 126 -8.75 17.72 17.93
C THR A 126 -10.11 17.35 18.53
N ASN A 127 -10.05 16.61 19.64
CA ASN A 127 -11.25 16.36 20.45
C ASN A 127 -11.76 17.63 21.18
N ASP A 128 -11.07 18.76 21.02
CA ASP A 128 -11.40 20.01 21.66
C ASP A 128 -12.52 20.73 20.90
N LYS A 129 -13.72 20.65 21.45
CA LYS A 129 -14.90 21.39 20.94
C LYS A 129 -14.67 22.89 20.82
N ALA A 130 -13.72 23.45 21.56
CA ALA A 130 -13.43 24.89 21.55
C ALA A 130 -12.83 25.41 20.23
N GLU A 131 -12.14 24.60 19.47
CA GLU A 131 -11.66 24.97 18.11
C GLU A 131 -12.77 24.92 17.04
N PHE A 132 -13.87 24.21 17.32
CA PHE A 132 -15.00 24.09 16.40
C PHE A 132 -15.96 25.28 16.44
N ASP A 133 -15.96 26.06 17.54
CA ASP A 133 -16.95 27.10 17.77
C ASP A 133 -16.67 28.48 17.11
N LEU A 134 -15.48 28.63 16.47
CA LEU A 134 -15.07 29.94 15.93
C LEU A 134 -15.44 30.19 14.46
N ASP A 135 -15.94 29.20 13.72
CA ASP A 135 -16.34 29.39 12.32
C ASP A 135 -17.48 28.46 11.90
N GLU A 136 -18.68 28.67 12.45
CA GLU A 136 -19.86 27.86 12.11
C GLU A 136 -20.27 27.96 10.61
N GLU A 137 -19.88 29.03 9.92
CA GLU A 137 -20.32 29.27 8.55
C GLU A 137 -19.50 28.53 7.46
N LYS A 138 -18.34 27.99 7.80
CA LYS A 138 -17.49 27.27 6.80
C LYS A 138 -16.76 26.07 7.41
N LYS A 139 -17.49 25.05 7.83
CA LYS A 139 -16.90 23.76 8.22
C LYS A 139 -16.37 23.05 6.96
N VAL A 140 -15.10 23.28 6.63
CA VAL A 140 -14.42 22.48 5.60
C VAL A 140 -14.13 21.11 6.18
N PRO A 141 -14.63 20.01 5.57
CA PRO A 141 -14.37 18.67 6.08
C PRO A 141 -12.88 18.32 5.97
N ILE A 142 -12.34 17.70 7.01
CA ILE A 142 -10.99 17.14 6.97
C ILE A 142 -10.98 16.00 5.96
N LYS A 143 -10.00 15.99 5.07
CA LYS A 143 -9.85 15.02 3.99
C LYS A 143 -8.53 14.25 4.05
N PHE A 144 -7.51 14.81 4.69
CA PHE A 144 -6.20 14.19 4.84
C PHE A 144 -5.97 13.82 6.31
N PHE A 145 -5.68 12.56 6.53
CA PHE A 145 -5.41 11.95 7.82
C PHE A 145 -4.02 11.32 7.82
N VAL A 146 -3.44 11.12 8.99
CA VAL A 146 -2.18 10.37 9.14
C VAL A 146 -2.40 9.25 10.12
N ASP A 147 -2.27 8.01 9.63
CA ASP A 147 -2.40 6.78 10.41
C ASP A 147 -1.01 6.26 10.77
N GLN A 148 -0.68 6.31 12.04
CA GLN A 148 0.55 5.79 12.59
C GLN A 148 0.33 4.36 13.09
N CYS A 149 0.82 3.36 12.34
CA CYS A 149 0.60 1.95 12.61
C CYS A 149 1.94 1.24 12.81
N VAL A 150 2.31 0.99 14.06
CA VAL A 150 3.64 0.45 14.44
C VAL A 150 3.64 -1.06 14.67
N ASP A 151 2.50 -1.68 14.86
CA ASP A 151 2.34 -3.11 15.11
C ASP A 151 1.38 -3.76 14.08
N GLU A 152 1.45 -5.09 13.97
CA GLU A 152 0.66 -5.84 12.97
C GLU A 152 -0.85 -5.70 13.17
N LEU A 153 -1.32 -5.56 14.41
CA LEU A 153 -2.73 -5.44 14.70
C LEU A 153 -3.27 -4.07 14.25
N SER A 154 -2.54 -3.00 14.54
CA SER A 154 -2.88 -1.65 14.08
C SER A 154 -2.83 -1.53 12.57
N ILE A 155 -1.83 -2.15 11.91
CA ILE A 155 -1.72 -2.20 10.46
C ILE A 155 -2.93 -2.93 9.85
N SER A 156 -3.25 -4.11 10.37
CA SER A 156 -4.38 -4.92 9.89
C SER A 156 -5.72 -4.18 10.06
N LYS A 157 -5.91 -3.47 11.18
CA LYS A 157 -7.09 -2.65 11.40
C LYS A 157 -7.16 -1.49 10.42
N CYS A 158 -6.07 -0.74 10.28
CA CYS A 158 -5.97 0.38 9.35
C CYS A 158 -6.35 -0.05 7.93
N ILE A 159 -5.74 -1.14 7.42
CA ILE A 159 -6.01 -1.62 6.05
C ILE A 159 -7.48 -2.00 5.85
N ARG A 160 -8.12 -2.66 6.83
CA ARG A 160 -9.53 -3.07 6.72
C ARG A 160 -10.51 -1.90 6.63
N GLU A 161 -10.13 -0.73 7.11
CA GLU A 161 -10.94 0.49 7.03
C GLU A 161 -10.83 1.21 5.68
N GLN A 162 -9.95 0.72 4.79
CA GLN A 162 -9.70 1.36 3.50
C GLN A 162 -10.51 0.72 2.36
N ARG A 163 -10.73 1.51 1.32
CA ARG A 163 -11.38 1.06 0.08
C ARG A 163 -10.39 0.74 -1.03
N ILE A 164 -9.25 1.40 -1.02
CA ILE A 164 -8.21 1.27 -2.02
C ILE A 164 -6.86 1.68 -1.43
N MET A 165 -5.77 1.09 -1.92
CA MET A 165 -4.42 1.54 -1.63
C MET A 165 -3.79 2.18 -2.86
N VAL A 166 -3.06 3.29 -2.65
CA VAL A 166 -2.25 3.97 -3.68
C VAL A 166 -0.80 3.99 -3.21
N ASP A 167 0.06 3.20 -3.83
CA ASP A 167 1.50 3.12 -3.54
C ASP A 167 2.31 3.45 -4.79
N VAL A 168 2.77 4.70 -4.88
CA VAL A 168 3.63 5.19 -5.96
C VAL A 168 5.10 5.27 -5.56
N THR A 169 5.47 4.57 -4.50
CA THR A 169 6.86 4.51 -4.03
C THR A 169 7.73 3.70 -4.98
N ALA A 170 9.03 4.02 -5.03
CA ALA A 170 10.00 3.25 -5.81
C ALA A 170 10.34 1.89 -5.14
N ARG A 171 10.02 1.76 -3.85
CA ARG A 171 10.24 0.54 -3.06
C ARG A 171 8.94 0.16 -2.36
N PRO A 172 8.05 -0.60 -3.02
CA PRO A 172 6.76 -0.95 -2.47
C PRO A 172 6.92 -1.81 -1.21
N ASP A 173 6.02 -1.59 -0.26
CA ASP A 173 5.91 -2.44 0.91
C ASP A 173 5.14 -3.72 0.54
N LEU A 174 5.86 -4.82 0.35
CA LEU A 174 5.26 -6.11 -0.02
C LEU A 174 4.28 -6.63 1.02
N TYR A 175 4.52 -6.33 2.30
CA TYR A 175 3.60 -6.70 3.36
C TYR A 175 2.24 -5.99 3.19
N LEU A 176 2.24 -4.68 2.89
CA LEU A 176 1.01 -3.94 2.61
C LEU A 176 0.29 -4.47 1.37
N GLN A 177 1.02 -4.80 0.30
CA GLN A 177 0.41 -5.36 -0.92
C GLN A 177 -0.29 -6.69 -0.66
N ILE A 178 0.35 -7.60 0.08
CA ILE A 178 -0.24 -8.89 0.45
C ILE A 178 -1.41 -8.67 1.40
N SER A 179 -1.30 -7.76 2.35
CA SER A 179 -2.37 -7.43 3.29
C SER A 179 -3.59 -6.83 2.57
N CYS A 180 -3.40 -6.05 1.51
CA CYS A 180 -4.47 -5.57 0.65
C CYS A 180 -5.15 -6.71 -0.12
N ILE A 181 -4.38 -7.68 -0.67
CA ILE A 181 -4.95 -8.89 -1.26
C ILE A 181 -5.81 -9.62 -0.24
N SER A 182 -5.28 -9.78 0.96
CA SER A 182 -5.94 -10.45 2.08
C SER A 182 -7.24 -9.76 2.50
N SER A 183 -7.25 -8.44 2.49
CA SER A 183 -8.41 -7.61 2.82
C SER A 183 -9.32 -7.35 1.61
N ALA A 184 -8.99 -7.95 0.46
CA ALA A 184 -9.72 -7.81 -0.79
C ALA A 184 -9.85 -6.35 -1.27
N ILE A 185 -8.80 -5.54 -1.07
CA ILE A 185 -8.75 -4.12 -1.40
C ILE A 185 -7.99 -3.94 -2.73
N PRO A 186 -8.53 -3.16 -3.70
CA PRO A 186 -7.81 -2.77 -4.90
C PRO A 186 -6.54 -2.00 -4.60
N GLN A 187 -5.55 -2.10 -5.47
CA GLN A 187 -4.27 -1.44 -5.33
C GLN A 187 -3.93 -0.66 -6.59
N ILE A 188 -3.45 0.58 -6.44
CA ILE A 188 -2.84 1.36 -7.53
C ILE A 188 -1.37 1.49 -7.19
N VAL A 189 -0.48 0.95 -8.02
CA VAL A 189 0.95 0.86 -7.71
C VAL A 189 1.79 1.33 -8.89
N SER A 190 2.91 2.01 -8.61
CA SER A 190 3.88 2.39 -9.64
C SER A 190 4.92 1.29 -9.90
N PHE A 191 5.06 0.33 -9.02
CA PHE A 191 6.00 -0.76 -9.15
C PHE A 191 5.27 -2.07 -9.43
N ASN A 192 5.60 -2.70 -10.57
CA ASN A 192 5.03 -4.00 -10.94
C ASN A 192 5.63 -5.09 -10.06
N THR A 193 4.84 -5.59 -9.13
CA THR A 193 5.15 -6.76 -8.33
C THR A 193 4.32 -7.95 -8.80
N GLN A 194 4.69 -9.15 -8.38
CA GLN A 194 3.90 -10.36 -8.65
C GLN A 194 2.52 -10.38 -7.95
N TYR A 195 2.28 -9.44 -7.05
CA TYR A 195 1.06 -9.41 -6.22
C TYR A 195 -0.04 -8.54 -6.82
N VAL A 196 0.32 -7.60 -7.71
CA VAL A 196 -0.65 -6.74 -8.37
C VAL A 196 -0.78 -7.14 -9.83
N HIS A 197 -1.97 -7.57 -10.21
CA HIS A 197 -2.32 -7.94 -11.57
C HIS A 197 -3.19 -6.85 -12.17
N ASP A 198 -2.66 -6.20 -13.20
CA ASP A 198 -3.29 -5.04 -13.83
C ASP A 198 -4.72 -5.31 -14.27
N ALA A 199 -5.62 -4.36 -14.02
CA ALA A 199 -7.06 -4.42 -14.25
C ALA A 199 -7.80 -5.60 -13.56
N LYS A 200 -7.15 -6.36 -12.66
CA LYS A 200 -7.75 -7.46 -11.90
C LYS A 200 -7.89 -7.13 -10.43
N ASN A 201 -6.76 -7.02 -9.70
CA ASN A 201 -6.76 -6.61 -8.30
C ASN A 201 -6.06 -5.26 -8.07
N GLY A 202 -5.68 -4.57 -9.13
CA GLY A 202 -5.11 -3.25 -9.06
C GLY A 202 -4.85 -2.64 -10.43
N PHE A 203 -4.22 -1.46 -10.42
CA PHE A 203 -3.69 -0.76 -11.57
C PHE A 203 -2.20 -0.54 -11.41
N ILE A 204 -1.44 -0.75 -12.48
CA ILE A 204 -0.03 -0.44 -12.55
C ILE A 204 0.12 0.87 -13.30
N VAL A 205 0.56 1.93 -12.61
CA VAL A 205 0.71 3.27 -13.16
C VAL A 205 2.17 3.62 -13.36
N LYS A 206 2.48 4.41 -14.37
CA LYS A 206 3.82 4.92 -14.63
C LYS A 206 4.02 6.29 -13.99
N GLU A 207 2.98 7.11 -14.06
CA GLU A 207 2.98 8.48 -13.59
C GLU A 207 1.88 8.69 -12.54
N VAL A 208 2.09 9.64 -11.62
CA VAL A 208 1.12 9.96 -10.56
C VAL A 208 -0.23 10.41 -11.16
N SER A 209 -0.23 11.11 -12.28
CA SER A 209 -1.43 11.55 -12.98
C SER A 209 -2.38 10.40 -13.38
N GLU A 210 -1.85 9.20 -13.62
CA GLU A 210 -2.63 8.01 -13.98
C GLU A 210 -3.40 7.42 -12.79
N VAL A 211 -3.01 7.77 -11.55
CA VAL A 211 -3.69 7.32 -10.32
C VAL A 211 -5.17 7.66 -10.34
N LEU A 212 -5.52 8.84 -10.88
CA LEU A 212 -6.92 9.27 -10.98
C LEU A 212 -7.78 8.29 -11.79
N ASN A 213 -7.23 7.69 -12.84
CA ASN A 213 -7.94 6.69 -13.64
C ASN A 213 -8.27 5.44 -12.82
N GLY A 214 -7.32 4.97 -12.02
CA GLY A 214 -7.51 3.85 -11.12
C GLY A 214 -8.53 4.14 -10.01
N LEU A 215 -8.49 5.34 -9.42
CA LEU A 215 -9.47 5.77 -8.42
C LEU A 215 -10.88 5.77 -9.02
N LYS A 216 -11.11 6.41 -10.16
CA LYS A 216 -12.40 6.43 -10.85
C LYS A 216 -12.88 5.03 -11.21
N TYR A 217 -11.97 4.18 -11.70
CA TYR A 217 -12.32 2.81 -12.09
C TYR A 217 -12.86 1.99 -10.93
N TYR A 218 -12.27 2.11 -9.74
CA TYR A 218 -12.67 1.31 -8.58
C TYR A 218 -13.66 2.02 -7.65
N LEU A 219 -13.49 3.30 -7.38
CA LEU A 219 -14.30 3.99 -6.38
C LEU A 219 -15.63 4.50 -6.96
N ASP A 220 -15.65 4.89 -8.23
CA ASP A 220 -16.88 5.35 -8.87
C ASP A 220 -17.70 4.17 -9.44
N ASN A 221 -17.14 2.97 -9.49
CA ASN A 221 -17.81 1.78 -10.05
C ASN A 221 -17.74 0.58 -9.11
N ILE A 222 -18.80 0.38 -8.33
CA ILE A 222 -18.92 -0.73 -7.37
C ILE A 222 -18.78 -2.11 -8.03
N THR A 223 -19.18 -2.26 -9.29
CA THR A 223 -19.04 -3.54 -10.01
C THR A 223 -17.58 -3.89 -10.25
N ASN A 224 -16.75 -2.90 -10.61
CA ASN A 224 -15.33 -3.11 -10.80
C ASN A 224 -14.64 -3.40 -9.46
N TRP A 225 -15.04 -2.69 -8.41
CA TRP A 225 -14.53 -2.95 -7.05
C TRP A 225 -14.86 -4.37 -6.61
N ASN A 226 -16.11 -4.83 -6.79
CA ASN A 226 -16.54 -6.18 -6.44
C ASN A 226 -15.78 -7.27 -7.22
N LYS A 227 -15.53 -7.06 -8.52
CA LYS A 227 -14.71 -7.98 -9.32
C LYS A 227 -13.29 -8.08 -8.79
N CYS A 228 -12.69 -6.95 -8.44
CA CYS A 228 -11.37 -6.91 -7.82
C CYS A 228 -11.35 -7.66 -6.48
N MET A 229 -12.35 -7.42 -5.63
CA MET A 229 -12.50 -8.10 -4.34
C MET A 229 -12.52 -9.63 -4.51
N ILE A 230 -13.35 -10.14 -5.43
CA ILE A 230 -13.44 -11.58 -5.70
C ILE A 230 -12.10 -12.12 -6.19
N TYR A 231 -11.45 -11.43 -7.11
CA TYR A 231 -10.15 -11.83 -7.63
C TYR A 231 -9.07 -11.85 -6.53
N SER A 232 -9.00 -10.80 -5.71
CA SER A 232 -8.05 -10.72 -4.59
C SER A 232 -8.29 -11.84 -3.57
N TYR A 233 -9.55 -12.15 -3.27
CA TYR A 233 -9.90 -13.24 -2.37
C TYR A 233 -9.41 -14.60 -2.89
N GLU A 234 -9.60 -14.90 -4.18
CA GLU A 234 -9.08 -16.13 -4.78
C GLU A 234 -7.54 -16.16 -4.79
N LEU A 235 -6.90 -15.04 -5.16
CA LEU A 235 -5.45 -14.91 -5.16
C LEU A 235 -4.87 -15.09 -3.74
N GLY A 236 -5.54 -14.57 -2.71
CA GLY A 236 -5.11 -14.68 -1.32
C GLY A 236 -4.99 -16.13 -0.84
N LYS A 237 -5.74 -17.06 -1.43
CA LYS A 237 -5.64 -18.49 -1.09
C LYS A 237 -4.25 -19.08 -1.41
N GLU A 238 -3.52 -18.48 -2.33
CA GLU A 238 -2.17 -18.91 -2.71
C GLU A 238 -1.12 -18.53 -1.64
N TYR A 239 -1.43 -17.50 -0.82
CA TYR A 239 -0.53 -16.93 0.19
C TYR A 239 -0.86 -17.35 1.64
N ASN A 240 -1.66 -18.40 1.83
CA ASN A 240 -1.99 -18.88 3.16
C ASN A 240 -0.87 -19.78 3.75
N THR A 241 -0.91 -19.97 5.07
CA THR A 241 0.08 -20.79 5.80
C THR A 241 0.22 -22.21 5.24
N ALA A 242 -0.86 -22.84 4.79
CA ALA A 242 -0.79 -24.19 4.23
C ALA A 242 0.03 -24.21 2.92
N SER A 243 -0.14 -23.21 2.07
CA SER A 243 0.66 -23.04 0.86
C SER A 243 2.12 -22.73 1.18
N LEU A 244 2.37 -21.88 2.15
CA LEU A 244 3.71 -21.56 2.65
C LEU A 244 4.43 -22.80 3.18
N ILE A 245 3.79 -23.57 4.06
CA ILE A 245 4.35 -24.82 4.59
C ILE A 245 4.64 -25.81 3.46
N ARG A 246 3.79 -25.89 2.45
CA ARG A 246 3.99 -26.79 1.30
C ARG A 246 5.23 -26.40 0.50
N LYS A 247 5.42 -25.09 0.23
CA LYS A 247 6.62 -24.57 -0.43
C LYS A 247 7.88 -24.90 0.36
N TRP A 248 7.88 -24.62 1.68
CA TRP A 248 9.00 -24.93 2.57
C TRP A 248 9.33 -26.42 2.57
N LYS A 249 8.34 -27.31 2.70
CA LYS A 249 8.54 -28.76 2.63
C LYS A 249 9.13 -29.20 1.29
N GLY A 250 8.77 -28.54 0.20
CA GLY A 250 9.36 -28.77 -1.12
C GLY A 250 10.86 -28.46 -1.14
N VAL A 251 11.25 -27.29 -0.62
CA VAL A 251 12.66 -26.88 -0.54
C VAL A 251 13.47 -27.84 0.35
N MET A 252 12.97 -28.17 1.53
CA MET A 252 13.67 -29.09 2.45
C MET A 252 13.94 -30.47 1.81
N LYS A 253 12.97 -31.00 1.06
CA LYS A 253 13.16 -32.25 0.32
C LYS A 253 14.22 -32.18 -0.77
N GLN A 254 14.34 -31.01 -1.45
CA GLN A 254 15.37 -30.81 -2.46
C GLN A 254 16.77 -30.76 -1.81
N VAL A 255 16.90 -30.05 -0.69
CA VAL A 255 18.16 -29.95 0.05
C VAL A 255 18.63 -31.30 0.61
N GLU A 256 17.69 -32.19 0.99
CA GLU A 256 18.01 -33.54 1.48
C GLU A 256 18.47 -34.52 0.39
N GLN A 257 18.22 -34.19 -0.89
CA GLN A 257 18.53 -35.06 -2.04
C GLN A 257 19.86 -34.71 -2.71
N ASP A 258 20.41 -33.55 -2.45
CA ASP A 258 21.70 -33.06 -2.93
C ASP A 258 22.80 -33.25 -1.89
#